data_658b03f795335a6431a36d93133b734b
#
_entry.id   658b03f795335a6431a36d93133b734b
#
_cell.length_a   1.000
_cell.length_b   1.000
_cell.length_c   1.000
_cell.angle_alpha   90.00
_cell.angle_beta   90.00
_cell.angle_gamma   90.00
#
_symmetry.space_group_name_H-M   'P 1'
#
loop_
_entity.id
_entity.type
_entity.pdbx_description
1 polymer ?
#
loop_
_entity_poly.entity_id
_entity_poly.type
_entity_poly.pdbx_seq_one_letter_code
_entity_poly.pdbx_strand_id
1 'polypeptide(L)'
;MAAALDADLKGKTIAGISIVANHEEIIDFACSEWVDEVFIPPCNENDYPRELAATFMEMGIAVHTGITKAGSIPAGCQQVEKIGSYMVITTSMNYADSSKLFVKRLMDIAGGLVGCLITLLITIIVGPIIYINSPGPIFFSQERIGRNGRKFKMYKFRSMYMDAEARKKELMSQNKISDGMMFKMDFDPRIIGNKILPDGTKKTGIGQFIRKTSLDEFPQFVNILKGDMKIGRAS
;
A
#
# COMPACT_ATOMS: atom_id res chain seq x y z
N MET A 1 -2.46 -23.99 0.49
CA MET A 1 -3.28 -23.60 1.65
C MET A 1 -4.72 -23.56 1.19
N ALA A 2 -5.67 -23.86 2.03
CA ALA A 2 -7.10 -23.75 1.74
C ALA A 2 -7.83 -23.01 2.85
N ALA A 3 -8.97 -22.43 2.53
CA ALA A 3 -9.91 -21.94 3.52
C ALA A 3 -11.24 -22.70 3.35
N ALA A 4 -11.93 -22.95 4.44
CA ALA A 4 -13.25 -23.55 4.41
C ALA A 4 -14.28 -22.53 4.89
N LEU A 5 -15.45 -22.52 4.24
CA LEU A 5 -16.56 -21.67 4.66
C LEU A 5 -17.17 -22.15 5.98
N ASP A 6 -16.90 -23.39 6.37
CA ASP A 6 -17.37 -23.99 7.59
C ASP A 6 -16.35 -23.80 8.75
N ALA A 7 -16.80 -23.22 9.87
CA ALA A 7 -15.94 -22.86 11.01
C ALA A 7 -15.25 -24.10 11.65
N ASP A 8 -15.89 -25.28 11.62
CA ASP A 8 -15.40 -26.49 12.27
C ASP A 8 -14.21 -27.17 11.59
N LEU A 9 -13.84 -26.70 10.40
CA LEU A 9 -12.76 -27.31 9.60
C LEU A 9 -11.41 -26.61 9.75
N LYS A 10 -11.34 -25.44 10.39
CA LYS A 10 -10.07 -24.71 10.61
C LYS A 10 -9.07 -25.56 11.39
N GLY A 11 -7.82 -25.56 10.95
CA GLY A 11 -6.71 -26.33 11.54
C GLY A 11 -6.67 -27.81 11.14
N LYS A 12 -7.65 -28.31 10.38
CA LYS A 12 -7.63 -29.69 9.85
C LYS A 12 -6.87 -29.73 8.51
N THR A 13 -6.38 -30.91 8.20
CA THR A 13 -5.76 -31.19 6.89
C THR A 13 -6.63 -32.15 6.12
N ILE A 14 -7.06 -31.77 4.93
CA ILE A 14 -7.89 -32.60 4.04
C ILE A 14 -7.12 -32.81 2.74
N ALA A 15 -6.94 -34.05 2.34
CA ALA A 15 -6.19 -34.45 1.14
C ALA A 15 -4.76 -33.83 1.06
N GLY A 16 -4.10 -33.68 2.20
CA GLY A 16 -2.74 -33.08 2.28
C GLY A 16 -2.72 -31.56 2.25
N ILE A 17 -3.89 -30.89 2.20
CA ILE A 17 -4.00 -29.42 2.19
C ILE A 17 -4.49 -28.96 3.57
N SER A 18 -3.71 -28.09 4.22
CA SER A 18 -4.08 -27.50 5.51
C SER A 18 -5.12 -26.40 5.33
N ILE A 19 -6.18 -26.43 6.15
CA ILE A 19 -7.21 -25.38 6.21
C ILE A 19 -6.76 -24.34 7.21
N VAL A 20 -6.46 -23.13 6.71
CA VAL A 20 -5.81 -22.06 7.49
C VAL A 20 -6.80 -21.01 8.02
N ALA A 21 -7.95 -20.84 7.37
CA ALA A 21 -8.95 -19.84 7.74
C ALA A 21 -10.38 -20.37 7.56
N ASN A 22 -11.33 -19.81 8.29
CA ASN A 22 -12.76 -19.98 8.10
C ASN A 22 -13.35 -18.78 7.34
N HIS A 23 -14.67 -18.75 7.17
CA HIS A 23 -15.37 -17.67 6.45
C HIS A 23 -15.14 -16.27 7.06
N GLU A 24 -15.10 -16.16 8.39
CA GLU A 24 -14.95 -14.88 9.08
C GLU A 24 -13.51 -14.34 9.02
N GLU A 25 -12.52 -15.22 9.00
CA GLU A 25 -11.09 -14.87 9.10
C GLU A 25 -10.38 -14.83 7.75
N ILE A 26 -11.02 -15.30 6.67
CA ILE A 26 -10.36 -15.47 5.37
C ILE A 26 -9.89 -14.14 4.77
N ILE A 27 -10.61 -13.05 5.02
CA ILE A 27 -10.23 -11.71 4.56
C ILE A 27 -9.01 -11.21 5.33
N ASP A 28 -9.02 -11.33 6.67
CA ASP A 28 -7.89 -10.94 7.52
C ASP A 28 -6.64 -11.78 7.19
N PHE A 29 -6.83 -13.08 6.93
CA PHE A 29 -5.76 -13.96 6.49
C PHE A 29 -5.19 -13.50 5.13
N ALA A 30 -6.03 -13.18 4.16
CA ALA A 30 -5.58 -12.70 2.85
C ALA A 30 -4.85 -11.35 2.93
N CYS A 31 -5.21 -10.49 3.90
CA CYS A 31 -4.52 -9.23 4.18
C CYS A 31 -3.16 -9.43 4.88
N SER A 32 -3.04 -10.45 5.74
CA SER A 32 -1.80 -10.71 6.51
C SER A 32 -0.76 -11.48 5.71
N GLU A 33 -1.21 -12.40 4.88
CA GLU A 33 -0.37 -13.23 4.00
C GLU A 33 -0.35 -12.67 2.56
N TRP A 34 0.64 -13.09 1.79
CA TRP A 34 0.78 -12.64 0.39
C TRP A 34 -0.13 -13.45 -0.54
N VAL A 35 -1.44 -13.26 -0.43
CA VAL A 35 -2.39 -13.93 -1.32
C VAL A 35 -2.59 -13.07 -2.56
N ASP A 36 -2.13 -13.54 -3.71
CA ASP A 36 -2.31 -12.88 -5.00
C ASP A 36 -3.47 -13.50 -5.81
N GLU A 37 -3.79 -14.76 -5.56
CA GLU A 37 -4.77 -15.54 -6.33
C GLU A 37 -5.60 -16.42 -5.41
N VAL A 38 -6.89 -16.51 -5.68
CA VAL A 38 -7.84 -17.38 -4.98
C VAL A 38 -8.53 -18.27 -6.00
N PHE A 39 -8.57 -19.58 -5.74
CA PHE A 39 -9.30 -20.55 -6.55
C PHE A 39 -10.57 -20.98 -5.83
N ILE A 40 -11.73 -20.73 -6.44
CA ILE A 40 -13.04 -21.22 -5.99
C ILE A 40 -13.37 -22.45 -6.82
N PRO A 41 -13.46 -23.65 -6.20
CA PRO A 41 -13.77 -24.86 -6.94
C PRO A 41 -15.17 -24.80 -7.53
N PRO A 42 -15.46 -25.64 -8.55
CA PRO A 42 -16.79 -25.73 -9.10
C PRO A 42 -17.83 -26.06 -8.02
N CYS A 43 -18.83 -25.20 -7.86
CA CYS A 43 -19.93 -25.37 -6.90
C CYS A 43 -21.27 -25.06 -7.58
N ASN A 44 -22.37 -25.40 -6.91
CA ASN A 44 -23.71 -25.02 -7.40
C ASN A 44 -23.86 -23.49 -7.33
N GLU A 45 -24.73 -22.92 -8.13
CA GLU A 45 -24.95 -21.48 -8.22
C GLU A 45 -25.36 -20.84 -6.86
N ASN A 46 -26.11 -21.60 -6.05
CA ASN A 46 -26.55 -21.16 -4.72
C ASN A 46 -25.46 -21.21 -3.65
N ASP A 47 -24.42 -22.02 -3.85
CA ASP A 47 -23.32 -22.21 -2.91
C ASP A 47 -22.11 -21.32 -3.27
N TYR A 48 -22.18 -20.58 -4.39
CA TYR A 48 -21.10 -19.71 -4.82
C TYR A 48 -20.96 -18.47 -3.92
N PRO A 49 -19.82 -18.23 -3.29
CA PRO A 49 -19.62 -17.13 -2.33
C PRO A 49 -19.43 -15.79 -3.05
N ARG A 50 -20.51 -15.21 -3.61
CA ARG A 50 -20.49 -14.00 -4.45
C ARG A 50 -19.90 -12.78 -3.74
N GLU A 51 -20.31 -12.54 -2.50
CA GLU A 51 -19.86 -11.40 -1.71
C GLU A 51 -18.35 -11.50 -1.40
N LEU A 52 -17.90 -12.69 -1.02
CA LEU A 52 -16.50 -12.96 -0.74
C LEU A 52 -15.64 -12.82 -2.01
N ALA A 53 -16.12 -13.34 -3.14
CA ALA A 53 -15.43 -13.19 -4.43
C ALA A 53 -15.32 -11.72 -4.85
N ALA A 54 -16.39 -10.93 -4.66
CA ALA A 54 -16.40 -9.50 -4.93
C ALA A 54 -15.38 -8.75 -4.05
N THR A 55 -15.34 -9.06 -2.76
CA THR A 55 -14.37 -8.47 -1.81
C THR A 55 -12.93 -8.77 -2.22
N PHE A 56 -12.61 -10.01 -2.60
CA PHE A 56 -11.26 -10.34 -3.10
C PHE A 56 -10.90 -9.55 -4.37
N MET A 57 -11.83 -9.37 -5.29
CA MET A 57 -11.58 -8.57 -6.50
C MET A 57 -11.35 -7.09 -6.17
N GLU A 58 -12.12 -6.51 -5.24
CA GLU A 58 -11.92 -5.14 -4.77
C GLU A 58 -10.54 -4.96 -4.11
N MET A 59 -10.06 -5.98 -3.40
CA MET A 59 -8.70 -6.02 -2.83
C MET A 59 -7.61 -6.17 -3.91
N GLY A 60 -7.98 -6.46 -5.17
CA GLY A 60 -7.06 -6.67 -6.28
C GLY A 60 -6.51 -8.08 -6.40
N ILE A 61 -7.10 -9.05 -5.69
CA ILE A 61 -6.77 -10.48 -5.76
C ILE A 61 -7.46 -11.08 -7.00
N ALA A 62 -6.73 -11.89 -7.77
CA ALA A 62 -7.33 -12.60 -8.91
C ALA A 62 -8.19 -13.77 -8.41
N VAL A 63 -9.44 -13.84 -8.88
CA VAL A 63 -10.37 -14.91 -8.51
C VAL A 63 -10.57 -15.86 -9.69
N HIS A 64 -10.14 -17.12 -9.49
CA HIS A 64 -10.31 -18.21 -10.46
C HIS A 64 -11.53 -19.04 -10.08
N THR A 65 -12.55 -19.02 -10.91
CA THR A 65 -13.80 -19.76 -10.69
C THR A 65 -13.86 -20.98 -11.59
N GLY A 66 -14.00 -22.15 -11.01
CA GLY A 66 -14.19 -23.39 -11.74
C GLY A 66 -15.59 -23.43 -12.40
N ILE A 67 -15.66 -23.77 -13.70
CA ILE A 67 -16.89 -23.73 -14.47
C ILE A 67 -17.58 -25.09 -14.38
N THR A 68 -18.80 -25.14 -13.80
CA THR A 68 -19.74 -26.25 -13.95
C THR A 68 -20.94 -25.86 -14.82
N LYS A 69 -21.36 -24.59 -14.73
CA LYS A 69 -22.35 -23.94 -15.61
C LYS A 69 -22.01 -22.46 -15.67
N ALA A 70 -22.20 -21.82 -16.82
CA ALA A 70 -22.05 -20.38 -16.98
C ALA A 70 -23.23 -19.66 -16.30
N GLY A 71 -23.18 -19.56 -14.98
CA GLY A 71 -24.06 -18.71 -14.16
C GLY A 71 -23.54 -17.26 -14.13
N SER A 72 -24.25 -16.38 -13.43
CA SER A 72 -23.87 -14.95 -13.28
C SER A 72 -22.52 -14.78 -12.58
N ILE A 73 -21.49 -14.51 -13.38
CA ILE A 73 -20.14 -14.24 -12.92
C ILE A 73 -20.02 -12.73 -12.64
N PRO A 74 -19.33 -12.30 -11.58
CA PRO A 74 -19.13 -10.89 -11.27
C PRO A 74 -18.54 -10.09 -12.44
N ALA A 75 -18.94 -8.83 -12.59
CA ALA A 75 -18.40 -7.94 -13.63
C ALA A 75 -16.90 -7.68 -13.41
N GLY A 76 -16.10 -7.82 -14.48
CA GLY A 76 -14.65 -7.60 -14.46
C GLY A 76 -14.02 -8.03 -15.79
N CYS A 77 -12.69 -7.89 -15.89
CA CYS A 77 -11.98 -8.47 -17.02
C CYS A 77 -11.90 -9.98 -16.83
N GLN A 78 -12.54 -10.73 -17.73
CA GLN A 78 -12.67 -12.19 -17.65
C GLN A 78 -11.81 -12.85 -18.72
N GLN A 79 -11.08 -13.89 -18.34
CA GLN A 79 -10.34 -14.74 -19.25
C GLN A 79 -10.59 -16.22 -18.91
N VAL A 80 -10.72 -17.05 -19.93
CA VAL A 80 -10.82 -18.50 -19.76
C VAL A 80 -9.41 -19.06 -19.78
N GLU A 81 -9.00 -19.68 -18.68
CA GLU A 81 -7.68 -20.27 -18.51
C GLU A 81 -7.76 -21.74 -18.08
N LYS A 82 -6.66 -22.47 -18.26
CA LYS A 82 -6.54 -23.84 -17.78
C LYS A 82 -5.60 -23.87 -16.59
N ILE A 83 -6.12 -24.23 -15.41
CA ILE A 83 -5.34 -24.43 -14.19
C ILE A 83 -5.35 -25.93 -13.85
N GLY A 84 -4.21 -26.60 -14.03
CA GLY A 84 -4.13 -28.04 -13.90
C GLY A 84 -5.04 -28.76 -14.90
N SER A 85 -6.00 -29.54 -14.40
CA SER A 85 -7.04 -30.24 -15.18
C SER A 85 -8.34 -29.47 -15.34
N TYR A 86 -8.47 -28.30 -14.72
CA TYR A 86 -9.71 -27.53 -14.71
C TYR A 86 -9.66 -26.39 -15.72
N MET A 87 -10.79 -26.16 -16.39
CA MET A 87 -11.06 -24.93 -17.11
C MET A 87 -11.70 -23.95 -16.13
N VAL A 88 -11.13 -22.74 -16.02
CA VAL A 88 -11.57 -21.71 -15.06
C VAL A 88 -11.83 -20.39 -15.78
N ILE A 89 -12.72 -19.57 -15.23
CA ILE A 89 -12.83 -18.18 -15.60
C ILE A 89 -12.07 -17.37 -14.53
N THR A 90 -10.98 -16.75 -14.96
CA THR A 90 -10.24 -15.78 -14.14
C THR A 90 -10.90 -14.43 -14.29
N THR A 91 -11.33 -13.86 -13.17
CA THR A 91 -11.89 -12.51 -13.11
C THR A 91 -10.98 -11.63 -12.27
N SER A 92 -10.51 -10.52 -12.85
CA SER A 92 -9.73 -9.53 -12.12
C SER A 92 -10.06 -8.11 -12.59
N MET A 93 -9.91 -7.12 -11.72
CA MET A 93 -10.11 -5.71 -12.09
C MET A 93 -9.00 -5.20 -13.02
N ASN A 94 -7.79 -5.74 -12.91
CA ASN A 94 -6.63 -5.30 -13.68
C ASN A 94 -5.84 -6.51 -14.18
N TYR A 95 -6.30 -7.11 -15.26
CA TYR A 95 -5.53 -8.17 -15.92
C TYR A 95 -4.33 -7.55 -16.65
N ALA A 96 -3.15 -7.96 -16.27
CA ALA A 96 -1.92 -7.60 -16.97
C ALA A 96 -1.19 -8.88 -17.37
N ASP A 97 -0.86 -8.97 -18.65
CA ASP A 97 -0.03 -10.04 -19.20
C ASP A 97 1.28 -10.20 -18.40
N SER A 98 1.63 -11.42 -18.05
CA SER A 98 2.83 -11.76 -17.28
C SER A 98 4.10 -11.15 -17.85
N SER A 99 4.22 -11.10 -19.18
CA SER A 99 5.35 -10.47 -19.87
C SER A 99 5.43 -8.96 -19.59
N LYS A 100 4.28 -8.28 -19.57
CA LYS A 100 4.20 -6.85 -19.27
C LYS A 100 4.52 -6.57 -17.80
N LEU A 101 4.08 -7.45 -16.89
CA LEU A 101 4.41 -7.36 -15.47
C LEU A 101 5.91 -7.55 -15.22
N PHE A 102 6.54 -8.50 -15.92
CA PHE A 102 7.98 -8.72 -15.82
C PHE A 102 8.78 -7.49 -16.31
N VAL A 103 8.46 -6.97 -17.49
CA VAL A 103 9.10 -5.77 -18.03
C VAL A 103 8.90 -4.57 -17.10
N LYS A 104 7.67 -4.41 -16.58
CA LYS A 104 7.38 -3.36 -15.59
C LYS A 104 8.24 -3.51 -14.34
N ARG A 105 8.40 -4.72 -13.80
CA ARG A 105 9.25 -4.96 -12.62
C ARG A 105 10.72 -4.64 -12.91
N LEU A 106 11.21 -4.99 -14.08
CA LEU A 106 12.59 -4.66 -14.49
C LEU A 106 12.79 -3.14 -14.54
N MET A 107 11.83 -2.40 -15.10
CA MET A 107 11.84 -0.93 -15.12
C MET A 107 11.78 -0.35 -13.70
N ASP A 108 10.96 -0.91 -12.82
CA ASP A 108 10.86 -0.46 -11.43
C ASP A 108 12.18 -0.68 -10.67
N ILE A 109 12.87 -1.79 -10.92
CA ILE A 109 14.19 -2.06 -10.32
C ILE A 109 15.23 -1.09 -10.85
N ALA A 110 15.32 -0.91 -12.18
CA ALA A 110 16.28 0.01 -12.79
C ALA A 110 16.06 1.46 -12.30
N GLY A 111 14.81 1.94 -12.36
CA GLY A 111 14.45 3.27 -11.87
C GLY A 111 14.64 3.41 -10.36
N GLY A 112 14.34 2.35 -9.60
CA GLY A 112 14.57 2.30 -8.16
C GLY A 112 16.05 2.41 -7.78
N LEU A 113 16.95 1.74 -8.50
CA LEU A 113 18.40 1.84 -8.30
C LEU A 113 18.92 3.26 -8.56
N VAL A 114 18.52 3.85 -9.68
CA VAL A 114 18.88 5.24 -10.01
C VAL A 114 18.31 6.20 -8.95
N GLY A 115 17.04 6.02 -8.58
CA GLY A 115 16.40 6.83 -7.54
C GLY A 115 17.08 6.71 -6.17
N CYS A 116 17.52 5.51 -5.78
CA CYS A 116 18.27 5.30 -4.55
C CYS A 116 19.65 5.96 -4.59
N LEU A 117 20.35 5.96 -5.74
CA LEU A 117 21.61 6.67 -5.90
C LEU A 117 21.42 8.19 -5.71
N ILE A 118 20.38 8.75 -6.35
CA ILE A 118 20.02 10.17 -6.18
C ILE A 118 19.64 10.45 -4.72
N THR A 119 18.87 9.57 -4.08
CA THR A 119 18.51 9.67 -2.66
C THR A 119 19.75 9.73 -1.78
N LEU A 120 20.77 8.92 -2.07
CA LEU A 120 22.04 8.94 -1.34
C LEU A 120 22.73 10.30 -1.47
N LEU A 121 22.83 10.85 -2.67
CA LEU A 121 23.43 12.17 -2.91
C LEU A 121 22.65 13.27 -2.17
N ILE A 122 21.32 13.25 -2.24
CA ILE A 122 20.48 14.19 -1.49
C ILE A 122 20.70 14.04 0.02
N THR A 123 20.82 12.81 0.52
CA THR A 123 21.05 12.54 1.95
C THR A 123 22.35 13.14 2.46
N ILE A 124 23.41 13.14 1.65
CA ILE A 124 24.71 13.75 2.01
C ILE A 124 24.57 15.26 2.21
N ILE A 125 23.71 15.92 1.44
CA ILE A 125 23.52 17.38 1.49
C ILE A 125 22.44 17.74 2.53
N VAL A 126 21.26 17.13 2.41
CA VAL A 126 20.06 17.50 3.19
C VAL A 126 20.13 16.90 4.61
N GLY A 127 20.71 15.72 4.76
CA GLY A 127 20.80 15.02 6.05
C GLY A 127 21.47 15.85 7.16
N PRO A 128 22.67 16.38 6.96
CA PRO A 128 23.33 17.27 7.94
C PRO A 128 22.49 18.51 8.26
N ILE A 129 21.85 19.11 7.26
CA ILE A 129 21.02 20.31 7.46
C ILE A 129 19.80 19.98 8.33
N ILE A 130 19.14 18.85 8.11
CA ILE A 130 18.02 18.37 8.95
C ILE A 130 18.54 18.15 10.37
N TYR A 131 19.66 17.44 10.53
CA TYR A 131 20.21 17.09 11.84
C TYR A 131 20.62 18.33 12.67
N ILE A 132 21.24 19.32 12.06
CA ILE A 132 21.63 20.57 12.71
C ILE A 132 20.41 21.37 13.18
N ASN A 133 19.36 21.43 12.35
CA ASN A 133 18.14 22.18 12.68
C ASN A 133 17.20 21.43 13.66
N SER A 134 17.26 20.11 13.68
CA SER A 134 16.46 19.26 14.56
C SER A 134 17.22 17.95 14.82
N PRO A 135 17.95 17.81 15.93
CA PRO A 135 18.65 16.58 16.27
C PRO A 135 17.71 15.37 16.30
N GLY A 136 18.20 14.21 15.79
CA GLY A 136 17.42 12.96 15.71
C GLY A 136 17.51 12.29 14.33
N PRO A 137 16.70 11.25 14.06
CA PRO A 137 16.73 10.48 12.82
C PRO A 137 16.45 11.36 11.60
N ILE A 138 17.23 11.19 10.52
CA ILE A 138 17.07 11.92 9.25
C ILE A 138 15.86 11.41 8.48
N PHE A 139 15.61 10.10 8.55
CA PHE A 139 14.50 9.44 7.89
C PHE A 139 13.31 9.27 8.82
N PHE A 140 12.14 9.42 8.27
CA PHE A 140 10.85 9.16 8.90
C PHE A 140 10.16 8.03 8.16
N SER A 141 9.45 7.17 8.88
CA SER A 141 8.63 6.13 8.28
C SER A 141 7.19 6.21 8.77
N GLN A 142 6.25 6.03 7.85
CA GLN A 142 4.81 6.01 8.13
C GLN A 142 4.20 4.73 7.59
N GLU A 143 3.37 4.07 8.39
CA GLU A 143 2.59 2.94 7.91
C GLU A 143 1.53 3.41 6.90
N ARG A 144 1.44 2.68 5.80
CA ARG A 144 0.45 2.87 4.74
C ARG A 144 -0.13 1.52 4.34
N ILE A 145 -1.35 1.56 3.84
CA ILE A 145 -2.00 0.39 3.27
C ILE A 145 -1.67 0.36 1.78
N GLY A 146 -1.09 -0.73 1.33
CA GLY A 146 -0.76 -0.99 -0.07
C GLY A 146 -1.71 -1.98 -0.71
N ARG A 147 -1.24 -2.65 -1.77
CA ARG A 147 -2.00 -3.66 -2.52
C ARG A 147 -2.48 -4.77 -1.59
N ASN A 148 -3.69 -5.26 -1.82
CA ASN A 148 -4.35 -6.35 -1.09
C ASN A 148 -4.52 -6.06 0.42
N GLY A 149 -4.69 -4.78 0.81
CA GLY A 149 -4.87 -4.40 2.20
C GLY A 149 -3.60 -4.46 3.07
N ARG A 150 -2.46 -4.79 2.48
CA ARG A 150 -1.21 -5.02 3.19
C ARG A 150 -0.58 -3.74 3.71
N LYS A 151 -0.18 -3.73 4.97
CA LYS A 151 0.55 -2.61 5.58
C LYS A 151 2.02 -2.64 5.21
N PHE A 152 2.58 -1.50 4.81
CA PHE A 152 4.01 -1.32 4.59
C PHE A 152 4.50 -0.01 5.18
N LYS A 153 5.82 0.09 5.44
CA LYS A 153 6.46 1.32 5.94
C LYS A 153 6.95 2.16 4.78
N MET A 154 6.30 3.30 4.55
CA MET A 154 6.70 4.28 3.55
C MET A 154 7.79 5.19 4.11
N TYR A 155 8.94 5.28 3.45
CA TYR A 155 10.08 6.08 3.89
C TYR A 155 10.04 7.50 3.32
N LYS A 156 10.38 8.49 4.15
CA LYS A 156 10.52 9.90 3.76
C LYS A 156 11.69 10.56 4.49
N PHE A 157 12.20 11.68 3.97
CA PHE A 157 13.03 12.56 4.80
C PHE A 157 12.17 13.23 5.86
N ARG A 158 12.73 13.38 7.05
CA ARG A 158 12.07 14.08 8.14
C ARG A 158 12.02 15.58 7.84
N SER A 159 10.87 16.12 7.59
CA SER A 159 10.60 17.53 7.32
C SER A 159 9.94 18.25 8.49
N MET A 160 9.56 17.51 9.55
CA MET A 160 8.88 18.03 10.75
C MET A 160 9.67 17.70 12.01
N TYR A 161 9.46 18.50 13.07
CA TYR A 161 10.02 18.23 14.40
C TYR A 161 9.49 16.93 14.98
N MET A 162 10.24 16.34 15.95
CA MET A 162 9.87 15.04 16.57
C MET A 162 8.56 15.11 17.35
N ASP A 163 8.21 16.25 17.88
CA ASP A 163 7.00 16.54 18.66
C ASP A 163 5.82 17.03 17.78
N ALA A 164 5.96 16.95 16.44
CA ALA A 164 4.97 17.47 15.49
C ALA A 164 3.57 16.88 15.68
N GLU A 165 3.46 15.59 16.05
CA GLU A 165 2.17 14.93 16.25
C GLU A 165 1.51 15.39 17.57
N ALA A 166 2.28 15.63 18.63
CA ALA A 166 1.76 16.20 19.87
C ALA A 166 1.23 17.62 19.65
N ARG A 167 1.99 18.47 18.94
CA ARG A 167 1.58 19.82 18.58
C ARG A 167 0.40 19.87 17.62
N LYS A 168 0.14 18.82 16.85
CA LYS A 168 -1.02 18.75 15.96
C LYS A 168 -2.32 18.93 16.72
N LYS A 169 -2.45 18.32 17.90
CA LYS A 169 -3.65 18.40 18.74
C LYS A 169 -3.95 19.86 19.16
N GLU A 170 -2.91 20.62 19.51
CA GLU A 170 -3.03 22.03 19.92
C GLU A 170 -3.40 22.94 18.75
N LEU A 171 -2.96 22.58 17.54
CA LEU A 171 -3.18 23.38 16.33
C LEU A 171 -4.46 22.99 15.56
N MET A 172 -5.22 22.00 16.03
CA MET A 172 -6.44 21.52 15.35
C MET A 172 -7.49 22.63 15.15
N SER A 173 -7.56 23.60 16.07
CA SER A 173 -8.45 24.78 15.95
C SER A 173 -8.12 25.68 14.77
N GLN A 174 -6.90 25.62 14.24
CA GLN A 174 -6.41 26.40 13.09
C GLN A 174 -6.44 25.62 11.78
N ASN A 175 -7.01 24.40 11.79
CA ASN A 175 -7.11 23.59 10.58
C ASN A 175 -8.07 24.23 9.57
N LYS A 176 -7.65 24.35 8.31
CA LYS A 176 -8.47 24.86 7.21
C LYS A 176 -9.50 23.84 6.68
N ILE A 177 -9.31 22.57 6.98
CA ILE A 177 -10.18 21.48 6.51
C ILE A 177 -11.03 21.03 7.69
N SER A 178 -12.33 21.22 7.57
CA SER A 178 -13.30 20.99 8.66
C SER A 178 -13.65 19.52 8.89
N ASP A 179 -13.41 18.64 7.93
CA ASP A 179 -13.76 17.21 8.00
C ASP A 179 -12.79 16.35 8.83
N GLY A 180 -11.71 16.94 9.37
CA GLY A 180 -10.78 16.28 10.29
C GLY A 180 -9.84 15.22 9.69
N MET A 181 -10.08 14.78 8.45
CA MET A 181 -9.26 13.74 7.81
C MET A 181 -7.88 14.24 7.39
N MET A 182 -7.76 15.51 7.01
CA MET A 182 -6.50 16.12 6.62
C MET A 182 -6.22 17.38 7.44
N PHE A 183 -4.95 17.56 7.83
CA PHE A 183 -4.49 18.77 8.49
C PHE A 183 -3.74 19.67 7.50
N LYS A 184 -4.26 20.87 7.25
CA LYS A 184 -3.64 21.84 6.33
C LYS A 184 -3.66 23.25 6.92
N MET A 185 -2.49 23.85 6.97
CA MET A 185 -2.29 25.27 7.39
C MET A 185 -1.45 25.99 6.34
N ASP A 186 -1.62 27.33 6.23
CA ASP A 186 -0.76 28.14 5.36
C ASP A 186 0.68 28.20 5.84
N PHE A 187 0.85 28.30 7.16
CA PHE A 187 2.14 28.28 7.81
C PHE A 187 2.10 27.29 8.96
N ASP A 188 2.84 26.19 8.82
CA ASP A 188 2.90 25.13 9.81
C ASP A 188 4.17 25.27 10.66
N PRO A 189 4.07 25.64 11.95
CA PRO A 189 5.23 25.80 12.84
C PRO A 189 5.89 24.46 13.20
N ARG A 190 5.28 23.32 12.88
CA ARG A 190 5.84 21.99 13.12
C ARG A 190 6.90 21.60 12.10
N ILE A 191 6.99 22.34 10.99
CA ILE A 191 7.98 22.11 9.93
C ILE A 191 9.34 22.61 10.39
N ILE A 192 10.40 21.82 10.18
CA ILE A 192 11.77 22.12 10.59
C ILE A 192 12.23 23.47 10.01
N GLY A 193 12.64 24.36 10.91
CA GLY A 193 13.17 25.68 10.56
C GLY A 193 12.11 26.75 10.31
N ASN A 194 10.82 26.42 10.32
CA ASN A 194 9.76 27.43 10.28
C ASN A 194 9.71 28.19 11.61
N LYS A 195 9.73 29.51 11.57
CA LYS A 195 9.67 30.38 12.75
C LYS A 195 8.81 31.61 12.48
N ILE A 196 8.07 32.02 13.50
CA ILE A 196 7.41 33.33 13.54
C ILE A 196 8.35 34.25 14.33
N LEU A 197 8.83 35.29 13.69
CA LEU A 197 9.69 36.31 14.32
C LEU A 197 8.86 37.20 15.27
N PRO A 198 9.49 37.89 16.23
CA PRO A 198 8.78 38.79 17.17
C PRO A 198 8.00 39.91 16.49
N ASP A 199 8.38 40.29 15.28
CA ASP A 199 7.70 41.29 14.43
C ASP A 199 6.47 40.71 13.67
N GLY A 200 6.13 39.43 13.90
CA GLY A 200 5.03 38.74 13.21
C GLY A 200 5.41 38.18 11.83
N THR A 201 6.61 38.42 11.34
CA THR A 201 7.07 37.90 10.04
C THR A 201 7.24 36.40 10.07
N LYS A 202 6.73 35.71 9.05
CA LYS A 202 6.83 34.25 8.90
C LYS A 202 8.07 33.90 8.09
N LYS A 203 9.05 33.24 8.72
CA LYS A 203 10.25 32.73 8.07
C LYS A 203 10.10 31.24 7.79
N THR A 204 10.21 30.85 6.52
CA THR A 204 10.19 29.44 6.10
C THR A 204 11.57 28.80 6.25
N GLY A 205 11.59 27.56 6.72
CA GLY A 205 12.80 26.80 6.92
C GLY A 205 13.06 25.70 5.89
N ILE A 206 14.12 24.92 6.12
CA ILE A 206 14.52 23.82 5.25
C ILE A 206 13.44 22.76 5.06
N GLY A 207 12.67 22.43 6.10
CA GLY A 207 11.60 21.47 6.01
C GLY A 207 10.52 21.88 5.01
N GLN A 208 10.21 23.18 4.92
CA GLN A 208 9.28 23.72 3.93
C GLN A 208 9.82 23.62 2.51
N PHE A 209 11.12 23.88 2.32
CA PHE A 209 11.78 23.72 1.02
C PHE A 209 11.73 22.26 0.55
N ILE A 210 12.11 21.31 1.43
CA ILE A 210 12.11 19.87 1.13
C ILE A 210 10.70 19.40 0.70
N ARG A 211 9.65 19.83 1.40
CA ARG A 211 8.26 19.51 1.07
C ARG A 211 7.78 20.15 -0.22
N LYS A 212 8.13 21.44 -0.45
CA LYS A 212 7.72 22.15 -1.66
C LYS A 212 8.35 21.58 -2.93
N THR A 213 9.57 21.07 -2.81
CA THR A 213 10.31 20.42 -3.92
C THR A 213 10.06 18.92 -4.01
N SER A 214 9.24 18.34 -3.10
CA SER A 214 9.01 16.90 -2.98
C SER A 214 10.29 16.07 -2.77
N LEU A 215 11.36 16.68 -2.30
CA LEU A 215 12.59 15.98 -1.96
C LEU A 215 12.40 15.02 -0.79
N ASP A 216 11.42 15.28 0.08
CA ASP A 216 11.06 14.39 1.19
C ASP A 216 10.61 13.00 0.73
N GLU A 217 10.18 12.85 -0.50
CA GLU A 217 9.66 11.58 -1.03
C GLU A 217 10.72 10.69 -1.69
N PHE A 218 11.93 11.20 -1.94
CA PHE A 218 12.99 10.40 -2.56
C PHE A 218 13.31 9.07 -1.84
N PRO A 219 13.30 8.97 -0.50
CA PRO A 219 13.51 7.68 0.17
C PRO A 219 12.49 6.59 -0.21
N GLN A 220 11.36 6.94 -0.82
CA GLN A 220 10.38 5.95 -1.31
C GLN A 220 10.94 5.08 -2.45
N PHE A 221 12.03 5.47 -3.12
CA PHE A 221 12.71 4.59 -4.08
C PHE A 221 13.20 3.29 -3.45
N VAL A 222 13.48 3.27 -2.14
CA VAL A 222 13.75 2.04 -1.38
C VAL A 222 12.51 1.13 -1.34
N ASN A 223 11.31 1.71 -1.18
CA ASN A 223 10.06 0.95 -1.22
C ASN A 223 9.78 0.37 -2.62
N ILE A 224 10.16 1.09 -3.69
CA ILE A 224 10.04 0.59 -5.06
C ILE A 224 10.96 -0.61 -5.28
N LEU A 225 12.20 -0.56 -4.81
CA LEU A 225 13.13 -1.69 -4.87
C LEU A 225 12.63 -2.90 -4.09
N LYS A 226 12.07 -2.69 -2.90
CA LYS A 226 11.43 -3.76 -2.11
C LYS A 226 10.19 -4.34 -2.78
N GLY A 227 9.51 -3.59 -3.65
CA GLY A 227 8.27 -3.98 -4.31
C GLY A 227 7.01 -3.53 -3.58
N ASP A 228 7.15 -2.77 -2.48
CA ASP A 228 6.02 -2.19 -1.75
C ASP A 228 5.28 -1.14 -2.60
N MET A 229 6.01 -0.47 -3.50
CA MET A 229 5.50 0.57 -4.40
C MET A 229 5.96 0.32 -5.85
N LYS A 230 5.29 0.97 -6.81
CA LYS A 230 5.63 0.94 -8.24
C LYS A 230 5.76 2.35 -8.78
N ILE A 231 6.68 2.58 -9.73
CA ILE A 231 6.82 3.87 -10.41
C ILE A 231 5.55 4.14 -11.24
N GLY A 232 4.98 5.34 -11.10
CA GLY A 232 3.83 5.77 -11.90
C GLY A 232 2.46 5.24 -11.45
N ARG A 233 2.38 4.62 -10.26
CA ARG A 233 1.12 4.19 -9.67
C ARG A 233 1.14 4.45 -8.17
N ALA A 234 0.12 5.14 -7.67
CA ALA A 234 -0.16 5.12 -6.23
C ALA A 234 -0.50 3.67 -5.85
N SER A 235 0.10 3.19 -4.78
CA SER A 235 -0.15 1.84 -4.25
C SER A 235 -1.56 1.75 -3.69
#